data_0eca62db27868ff3ad53906f57c4bec6
#
_entry.id   0eca62db27868ff3ad53906f57c4bec6
#
_cell.length_a   1.000
_cell.length_b   1.000
_cell.length_c   1.000
_cell.angle_alpha   90.00
_cell.angle_beta   90.00
_cell.angle_gamma   90.00
#
_symmetry.space_group_name_H-M   'P 1'
#
loop_
_entity.id
_entity.type
_entity.pdbx_description
1 polymer ?
#
loop_
_entity_poly.entity_id
_entity_poly.type
_entity_poly.pdbx_seq_one_letter_code
_entity_poly.pdbx_strand_id
1 'polypeptide(L)'
;MTQLVQLKKGPVRRVALVEEPHLRVLDGCASVYELATSAILAGCKLRDLTKKRLTSERLDYYLVYSGKSEWQLLPPIDHPEEPTRCMISGTGLTHLGSARDRQSMHAVATDEMTDSMKMFQWGKEGGRPAPGQIGIPPEWFYKGTGASLRAHGQPLEIPWYAEDGGEEAEIAGIYVIGPNGTPHRVGMAAGNEFSDHCFEKKNYLNLAGSKLRTCALGPELILDPQFSSVSVQVQIERDGRVLWSGSFRTGESEMCHSLRNLEHHHFKFEAHRRPGDVHVHFFGTDCLSFGSGIRLEDGDAIQVSFEGFGRPLRNVVHVSKSKVLPIEVKWLG
;
A
#
# COMPACT_ATOMS: atom_id res chain seq x y z
N MET A 1 4.74 14.74 14.36
CA MET A 1 4.47 14.18 13.02
C MET A 1 3.04 14.55 12.64
N THR A 2 2.75 14.93 11.40
CA THR A 2 1.39 15.31 10.98
C THR A 2 0.74 14.10 10.33
N GLN A 3 -0.39 13.66 10.87
CA GLN A 3 -1.11 12.46 10.44
C GLN A 3 -2.55 12.82 10.07
N LEU A 4 -3.00 12.38 8.91
CA LEU A 4 -4.35 12.63 8.41
C LEU A 4 -5.11 11.33 8.21
N VAL A 5 -6.42 11.39 8.42
CA VAL A 5 -7.37 10.33 8.05
C VAL A 5 -8.45 10.87 7.14
N GLN A 6 -8.97 10.05 6.26
CA GLN A 6 -10.19 10.30 5.50
C GLN A 6 -11.36 9.58 6.17
N LEU A 7 -12.49 10.23 6.22
CA LEU A 7 -13.70 9.78 6.89
C LEU A 7 -14.91 9.86 5.97
N LYS A 8 -15.87 8.95 6.16
CA LYS A 8 -17.20 9.05 5.55
C LYS A 8 -18.31 8.77 6.58
N LYS A 9 -19.45 9.45 6.40
CA LYS A 9 -20.73 9.17 7.07
C LYS A 9 -21.84 9.34 6.04
N GLY A 10 -22.42 8.24 5.56
CA GLY A 10 -23.30 8.25 4.40
C GLY A 10 -22.57 8.84 3.17
N PRO A 11 -23.17 9.87 2.52
CA PRO A 11 -22.54 10.54 1.37
C PRO A 11 -21.48 11.58 1.76
N VAL A 12 -21.43 11.98 3.03
CA VAL A 12 -20.54 13.04 3.52
C VAL A 12 -19.14 12.50 3.73
N ARG A 13 -18.13 13.19 3.18
CA ARG A 13 -16.72 12.94 3.41
C ARG A 13 -16.07 14.07 4.18
N ARG A 14 -15.05 13.75 4.98
CA ARG A 14 -14.22 14.68 5.74
C ARG A 14 -12.77 14.23 5.76
N VAL A 15 -11.88 15.17 5.96
CA VAL A 15 -10.49 14.95 6.34
C VAL A 15 -10.32 15.38 7.79
N ALA A 16 -9.56 14.64 8.57
CA ALA A 16 -9.25 15.02 9.95
C ALA A 16 -7.76 14.83 10.24
N LEU A 17 -7.24 15.73 11.08
CA LEU A 17 -5.91 15.62 11.68
C LEU A 17 -6.01 14.71 12.92
N VAL A 18 -5.06 13.80 13.07
CA VAL A 18 -4.95 12.96 14.27
C VAL A 18 -4.32 13.79 15.39
N GLU A 19 -5.08 13.98 16.45
CA GLU A 19 -4.67 14.59 17.74
C GLU A 19 -5.09 13.64 18.87
N GLU A 20 -4.37 12.51 19.02
CA GLU A 20 -4.75 11.46 19.98
C GLU A 20 -5.21 12.03 21.35
N PRO A 21 -6.33 11.55 21.90
CA PRO A 21 -7.21 10.46 21.42
C PRO A 21 -8.31 10.91 20.44
N HIS A 22 -8.20 12.09 19.83
CA HIS A 22 -9.22 12.67 18.97
C HIS A 22 -8.76 12.81 17.53
N LEU A 23 -9.74 12.93 16.64
CA LEU A 23 -9.61 13.39 15.25
C LEU A 23 -10.15 14.81 15.18
N ARG A 24 -9.34 15.74 14.75
CA ARG A 24 -9.76 17.14 14.55
C ARG A 24 -10.12 17.40 13.11
N VAL A 25 -11.39 17.69 12.86
CA VAL A 25 -11.94 17.83 11.49
C VAL A 25 -11.39 19.07 10.81
N LEU A 26 -11.09 18.93 9.51
CA LEU A 26 -10.71 20.05 8.63
C LEU A 26 -11.94 20.62 7.91
N ASP A 27 -11.95 21.93 7.72
CA ASP A 27 -12.96 22.63 6.91
C ASP A 27 -12.55 22.70 5.44
N GLY A 28 -13.54 22.80 4.55
CA GLY A 28 -13.36 23.09 3.13
C GLY A 28 -12.62 22.03 2.34
N CYS A 29 -12.59 20.75 2.79
CA CYS A 29 -12.08 19.63 2.00
C CYS A 29 -12.79 18.33 2.35
N ALA A 30 -13.22 17.58 1.33
CA ALA A 30 -13.85 16.28 1.48
C ALA A 30 -12.86 15.12 1.32
N SER A 31 -11.67 15.37 0.79
CA SER A 31 -10.63 14.35 0.57
C SER A 31 -9.22 14.90 0.76
N VAL A 32 -8.28 13.99 1.04
CA VAL A 32 -6.85 14.30 1.03
C VAL A 32 -6.40 14.70 -0.38
N TYR A 33 -7.02 14.14 -1.42
CA TYR A 33 -6.78 14.53 -2.81
C TYR A 33 -7.05 16.02 -3.04
N GLU A 34 -8.22 16.52 -2.61
CA GLU A 34 -8.56 17.95 -2.71
C GLU A 34 -7.61 18.83 -1.92
N LEU A 35 -7.25 18.39 -0.70
CA LEU A 35 -6.31 19.11 0.15
C LEU A 35 -4.92 19.19 -0.48
N ALA A 36 -4.42 18.08 -1.04
CA ALA A 36 -3.13 18.00 -1.71
C ALA A 36 -3.12 18.84 -2.99
N THR A 37 -4.15 18.73 -3.83
CA THR A 37 -4.30 19.54 -5.06
C THR A 37 -4.34 21.02 -4.73
N SER A 38 -5.09 21.41 -3.68
CA SER A 38 -5.12 22.81 -3.22
C SER A 38 -3.75 23.30 -2.77
N ALA A 39 -2.96 22.48 -2.08
CA ALA A 39 -1.61 22.84 -1.66
C ALA A 39 -0.66 22.98 -2.84
N ILE A 40 -0.74 22.09 -3.83
CA ILE A 40 0.05 22.14 -5.08
C ILE A 40 -0.25 23.43 -5.84
N LEU A 41 -1.53 23.75 -6.05
CA LEU A 41 -1.95 24.96 -6.77
C LEU A 41 -1.56 26.24 -6.05
N ALA A 42 -1.61 26.25 -4.73
CA ALA A 42 -1.20 27.39 -3.90
C ALA A 42 0.32 27.50 -3.70
N GLY A 43 1.11 26.50 -4.16
CA GLY A 43 2.56 26.47 -3.94
C GLY A 43 2.97 26.42 -2.47
N CYS A 44 2.14 25.82 -1.60
CA CYS A 44 2.39 25.78 -0.15
C CYS A 44 2.55 24.33 0.36
N LYS A 45 3.13 24.18 1.56
CA LYS A 45 3.27 22.89 2.18
C LYS A 45 1.90 22.37 2.64
N LEU A 46 1.61 21.11 2.36
CA LEU A 46 0.36 20.44 2.75
C LEU A 46 0.10 20.54 4.26
N ARG A 47 1.13 20.38 5.09
CA ARG A 47 1.06 20.55 6.55
C ARG A 47 0.57 21.94 6.96
N ASP A 48 1.01 22.98 6.28
CA ASP A 48 0.65 24.36 6.63
C ASP A 48 -0.80 24.64 6.21
N LEU A 49 -1.24 24.12 5.06
CA LEU A 49 -2.64 24.20 4.65
C LEU A 49 -3.55 23.41 5.61
N THR A 50 -3.15 22.22 6.03
CA THR A 50 -3.86 21.43 7.06
C THR A 50 -4.12 22.24 8.31
N LYS A 51 -3.09 22.90 8.87
CA LYS A 51 -3.22 23.73 10.07
C LYS A 51 -4.19 24.90 9.90
N LYS A 52 -4.21 25.52 8.72
CA LYS A 52 -5.12 26.64 8.41
C LYS A 52 -6.59 26.22 8.32
N ARG A 53 -6.86 24.94 8.00
CA ARG A 53 -8.22 24.42 7.84
C ARG A 53 -8.78 23.71 9.07
N LEU A 54 -8.06 23.70 10.19
CA LEU A 54 -8.52 23.05 11.42
C LEU A 54 -9.76 23.76 11.99
N THR A 55 -10.77 22.97 12.32
CA THR A 55 -11.99 23.43 13.01
C THR A 55 -11.90 23.16 14.52
N SER A 56 -12.95 23.50 15.25
CA SER A 56 -13.11 23.09 16.66
C SER A 56 -13.75 21.71 16.80
N GLU A 57 -14.28 21.13 15.71
CA GLU A 57 -14.95 19.83 15.73
C GLU A 57 -13.95 18.71 15.99
N ARG A 58 -14.27 17.84 16.96
CA ARG A 58 -13.47 16.68 17.34
C ARG A 58 -14.32 15.43 17.37
N LEU A 59 -13.74 14.34 16.90
CA LEU A 59 -14.33 13.00 16.95
C LEU A 59 -13.47 12.12 17.85
N ASP A 60 -14.08 11.17 18.54
CA ASP A 60 -13.33 10.14 19.26
C ASP A 60 -12.69 9.16 18.28
N TYR A 61 -11.35 9.13 18.25
CA TYR A 61 -10.63 8.30 17.29
C TYR A 61 -10.79 6.80 17.57
N TYR A 62 -10.88 6.42 18.85
CA TYR A 62 -11.07 5.01 19.18
C TYR A 62 -12.43 4.49 18.68
N LEU A 63 -13.49 5.27 18.80
CA LEU A 63 -14.81 4.89 18.31
C LEU A 63 -14.82 4.75 16.78
N VAL A 64 -14.17 5.67 16.07
CA VAL A 64 -14.03 5.60 14.60
C VAL A 64 -13.21 4.39 14.19
N TYR A 65 -12.04 4.21 14.77
CA TYR A 65 -11.11 3.12 14.47
C TYR A 65 -11.71 1.73 14.75
N SER A 66 -12.45 1.58 15.85
CA SER A 66 -13.10 0.32 16.23
C SER A 66 -14.43 0.05 15.49
N GLY A 67 -14.83 0.92 14.56
CA GLY A 67 -16.09 0.79 13.83
C GLY A 67 -17.36 1.02 14.66
N LYS A 68 -17.23 1.64 15.83
CA LYS A 68 -18.35 1.95 16.76
C LYS A 68 -18.93 3.35 16.58
N SER A 69 -18.40 4.11 15.61
CA SER A 69 -18.87 5.44 15.24
C SER A 69 -19.74 5.38 13.99
N GLU A 70 -20.56 6.39 13.76
CA GLU A 70 -21.23 6.61 12.47
C GLU A 70 -20.24 7.01 11.37
N TRP A 71 -19.07 7.54 11.75
CA TRP A 71 -17.98 7.83 10.84
C TRP A 71 -17.14 6.58 10.61
N GLN A 72 -16.85 6.31 9.37
CA GLN A 72 -16.00 5.18 8.92
C GLN A 72 -14.71 5.71 8.31
N LEU A 73 -13.61 5.01 8.55
CA LEU A 73 -12.36 5.27 7.86
C LEU A 73 -12.47 4.93 6.37
N LEU A 74 -11.91 5.78 5.56
CA LEU A 74 -11.61 5.53 4.14
C LEU A 74 -10.10 5.23 4.00
N PRO A 75 -9.63 4.72 2.84
CA PRO A 75 -8.21 4.74 2.56
C PRO A 75 -7.66 6.16 2.75
N PRO A 76 -6.42 6.34 3.23
CA PRO A 76 -5.88 7.67 3.55
C PRO A 76 -5.70 8.57 2.31
N ILE A 77 -5.83 8.00 1.12
CA ILE A 77 -5.92 8.67 -0.18
C ILE A 77 -6.80 7.84 -1.11
N ASP A 78 -7.53 8.48 -1.99
CA ASP A 78 -8.19 7.93 -3.17
C ASP A 78 -8.41 9.05 -4.19
N HIS A 79 -8.78 8.71 -5.41
CA HIS A 79 -9.35 9.70 -6.35
C HIS A 79 -10.87 9.69 -6.14
N PRO A 80 -11.47 10.76 -5.59
CA PRO A 80 -12.84 10.72 -5.05
C PRO A 80 -13.92 10.49 -6.12
N GLU A 81 -13.67 10.91 -7.35
CA GLU A 81 -14.65 10.83 -8.46
C GLU A 81 -14.36 9.66 -9.41
N GLU A 82 -13.07 9.39 -9.69
CA GLU A 82 -12.65 8.40 -10.68
C GLU A 82 -11.62 7.43 -10.07
N PRO A 83 -12.03 6.30 -9.48
CA PRO A 83 -11.09 5.33 -8.92
C PRO A 83 -10.04 4.83 -9.93
N THR A 84 -10.35 4.82 -11.23
CA THR A 84 -9.43 4.46 -12.31
C THR A 84 -8.26 5.44 -12.46
N ARG A 85 -8.35 6.64 -11.94
CA ARG A 85 -7.29 7.65 -11.87
C ARG A 85 -6.42 7.54 -10.61
N CYS A 86 -6.62 6.53 -9.80
CA CYS A 86 -5.74 6.15 -8.71
C CYS A 86 -5.03 4.86 -9.11
N MET A 87 -3.79 4.97 -9.59
CA MET A 87 -2.96 3.81 -9.93
C MET A 87 -2.35 3.21 -8.67
N ILE A 88 -2.47 1.90 -8.53
CA ILE A 88 -1.80 1.15 -7.47
C ILE A 88 -0.74 0.25 -8.11
N SER A 89 0.48 0.33 -7.60
CA SER A 89 1.64 -0.41 -8.09
C SER A 89 2.58 -0.72 -6.92
N GLY A 90 3.60 -1.50 -7.17
CA GLY A 90 4.61 -1.78 -6.18
C GLY A 90 5.96 -2.14 -6.78
N THR A 91 6.93 -2.22 -5.91
CA THR A 91 8.29 -2.67 -6.19
C THR A 91 8.59 -3.88 -5.32
N GLY A 92 8.85 -5.02 -5.94
CA GLY A 92 9.26 -6.23 -5.24
C GLY A 92 10.78 -6.33 -5.10
N LEU A 93 11.24 -7.39 -4.40
CA LEU A 93 12.65 -7.77 -4.26
C LEU A 93 13.56 -6.63 -3.72
N THR A 94 13.01 -5.73 -2.92
CA THR A 94 13.75 -4.63 -2.31
C THR A 94 14.49 -5.04 -1.04
N HIS A 95 14.03 -6.11 -0.37
CA HIS A 95 14.57 -6.62 0.90
C HIS A 95 15.17 -8.01 0.72
N LEU A 96 16.13 -8.35 1.57
CA LEU A 96 16.83 -9.63 1.49
C LEU A 96 15.92 -10.82 1.83
N GLY A 97 15.03 -10.66 2.81
CA GLY A 97 14.10 -11.72 3.22
C GLY A 97 13.17 -12.13 2.09
N SER A 98 12.49 -11.17 1.44
CA SER A 98 11.62 -11.45 0.31
C SER A 98 12.36 -12.08 -0.88
N ALA A 99 13.61 -11.64 -1.15
CA ALA A 99 14.43 -12.25 -2.19
C ALA A 99 14.79 -13.72 -1.87
N ARG A 100 15.08 -14.04 -0.60
CA ARG A 100 15.34 -15.41 -0.13
C ARG A 100 14.09 -16.28 -0.17
N ASP A 101 12.94 -15.76 0.25
CA ASP A 101 11.66 -16.48 0.18
C ASP A 101 11.33 -16.82 -1.27
N ARG A 102 11.47 -15.87 -2.19
CA ARG A 102 11.28 -16.09 -3.62
C ARG A 102 12.30 -17.06 -4.21
N GLN A 103 13.57 -17.00 -3.80
CA GLN A 103 14.61 -17.98 -4.16
C GLN A 103 14.16 -19.38 -3.76
N SER A 104 13.66 -19.57 -2.53
CA SER A 104 13.21 -20.88 -2.05
C SER A 104 11.96 -21.41 -2.77
N MET A 105 11.10 -20.52 -3.26
CA MET A 105 9.92 -20.90 -4.06
C MET A 105 10.27 -21.47 -5.42
N HIS A 106 11.34 -20.97 -6.07
CA HIS A 106 11.69 -21.25 -7.46
C HIS A 106 13.04 -21.97 -7.64
N ALA A 107 13.75 -22.30 -6.55
CA ALA A 107 15.00 -23.03 -6.63
C ALA A 107 14.75 -24.43 -7.22
N VAL A 108 15.26 -24.66 -8.41
CA VAL A 108 15.53 -26.01 -8.92
C VAL A 108 16.81 -26.46 -8.20
N ALA A 109 17.01 -27.76 -7.95
CA ALA A 109 18.14 -28.34 -7.21
C ALA A 109 19.50 -28.13 -7.92
N THR A 110 19.81 -26.91 -8.32
CA THR A 110 21.06 -26.47 -8.95
C THR A 110 21.64 -25.33 -8.13
N ASP A 111 22.96 -25.20 -8.07
CA ASP A 111 23.69 -24.09 -7.44
C ASP A 111 23.50 -22.74 -8.17
N GLU A 112 22.59 -22.66 -9.14
CA GLU A 112 22.35 -21.46 -9.93
C GLU A 112 21.40 -20.50 -9.22
N MET A 113 21.77 -19.23 -9.23
CA MET A 113 20.98 -18.12 -8.70
C MET A 113 19.72 -17.92 -9.55
N THR A 114 18.53 -17.88 -8.92
CA THR A 114 17.27 -17.57 -9.61
C THR A 114 17.27 -16.14 -10.14
N ASP A 115 16.38 -15.83 -11.10
CA ASP A 115 16.29 -14.48 -11.65
C ASP A 115 15.85 -13.46 -10.59
N SER A 116 15.02 -13.87 -9.62
CA SER A 116 14.66 -13.03 -8.47
C SER A 116 15.89 -12.64 -7.63
N MET A 117 16.79 -13.60 -7.37
CA MET A 117 18.01 -13.30 -6.62
C MET A 117 18.99 -12.44 -7.45
N LYS A 118 19.06 -12.63 -8.76
CA LYS A 118 19.83 -11.76 -9.66
C LYS A 118 19.31 -10.32 -9.62
N MET A 119 17.98 -10.14 -9.69
CA MET A 119 17.35 -8.81 -9.58
C MET A 119 17.69 -8.12 -8.25
N PHE A 120 17.61 -8.85 -7.13
CA PHE A 120 18.01 -8.32 -5.84
C PHE A 120 19.51 -7.94 -5.81
N GLN A 121 20.39 -8.77 -6.37
CA GLN A 121 21.82 -8.50 -6.44
C GLN A 121 22.10 -7.25 -7.29
N TRP A 122 21.46 -7.07 -8.43
CA TRP A 122 21.56 -5.85 -9.23
C TRP A 122 21.10 -4.61 -8.45
N GLY A 123 20.01 -4.75 -7.67
CA GLY A 123 19.55 -3.70 -6.76
C GLY A 123 20.64 -3.29 -5.76
N LYS A 124 21.34 -4.27 -5.16
CA LYS A 124 22.46 -4.00 -4.25
C LYS A 124 23.62 -3.28 -4.93
N GLU A 125 23.93 -3.64 -6.17
CA GLU A 125 25.04 -3.08 -6.94
C GLU A 125 24.77 -1.68 -7.48
N GLY A 126 23.51 -1.42 -7.93
CA GLY A 126 23.20 -0.18 -8.64
C GLY A 126 21.88 0.50 -8.25
N GLY A 127 21.16 0.01 -7.24
CA GLY A 127 19.89 0.59 -6.80
C GLY A 127 20.02 1.88 -5.98
N ARG A 128 21.24 2.25 -5.58
CA ARG A 128 21.56 3.48 -4.80
C ARG A 128 22.56 4.37 -5.54
N PRO A 129 22.14 4.96 -6.69
CA PRO A 129 23.03 5.77 -7.49
C PRO A 129 23.44 7.07 -6.78
N ALA A 130 24.58 7.63 -7.17
CA ALA A 130 25.00 8.95 -6.71
C ALA A 130 23.97 10.03 -7.10
N PRO A 131 23.95 11.18 -6.39
CA PRO A 131 23.09 12.29 -6.74
C PRO A 131 23.22 12.70 -8.22
N GLY A 132 22.07 12.82 -8.91
CA GLY A 132 22.02 13.17 -10.34
C GLY A 132 22.16 11.98 -11.30
N GLN A 133 22.45 10.78 -10.81
CA GLN A 133 22.51 9.57 -11.63
C GLN A 133 21.23 8.74 -11.52
N ILE A 134 20.98 7.93 -12.55
CA ILE A 134 19.89 6.96 -12.60
C ILE A 134 20.50 5.59 -12.28
N GLY A 135 19.93 4.89 -11.32
CA GLY A 135 20.36 3.55 -10.94
C GLY A 135 19.67 2.45 -11.75
N ILE A 136 19.92 1.21 -11.34
CA ILE A 136 19.29 0.02 -11.92
C ILE A 136 17.78 0.03 -11.64
N PRO A 137 16.94 -0.33 -12.62
CA PRO A 137 15.49 -0.45 -12.42
C PRO A 137 15.17 -1.57 -11.44
N PRO A 138 14.20 -1.34 -10.51
CA PRO A 138 13.69 -2.39 -9.64
C PRO A 138 12.74 -3.34 -10.38
N GLU A 139 12.38 -4.45 -9.74
CA GLU A 139 11.16 -5.16 -10.09
C GLU A 139 9.98 -4.21 -9.86
N TRP A 140 9.10 -4.09 -10.85
CA TRP A 140 7.91 -3.25 -10.78
C TRP A 140 6.68 -4.04 -11.21
N PHE A 141 5.56 -3.84 -10.51
CA PHE A 141 4.29 -4.47 -10.86
C PHE A 141 3.11 -3.52 -10.71
N TYR A 142 2.08 -3.79 -11.50
CA TYR A 142 0.78 -3.13 -11.42
C TYR A 142 -0.16 -3.95 -10.52
N LYS A 143 -0.81 -3.27 -9.57
CA LYS A 143 -1.70 -3.89 -8.59
C LYS A 143 -3.19 -3.66 -8.91
N GLY A 144 -3.50 -2.62 -9.66
CA GLY A 144 -4.84 -2.22 -9.99
C GLY A 144 -5.08 -0.72 -9.85
N THR A 145 -6.34 -0.38 -9.65
CA THR A 145 -6.79 1.00 -9.46
C THR A 145 -7.33 1.22 -8.05
N GLY A 146 -7.72 2.44 -7.73
CA GLY A 146 -8.38 2.77 -6.46
C GLY A 146 -9.59 1.89 -6.12
N ALA A 147 -10.21 1.22 -7.10
CA ALA A 147 -11.27 0.25 -6.87
C ALA A 147 -10.80 -0.99 -6.09
N SER A 148 -9.49 -1.33 -6.17
CA SER A 148 -8.89 -2.44 -5.42
C SER A 148 -8.49 -2.06 -3.99
N LEU A 149 -8.48 -0.76 -3.65
CA LEU A 149 -8.00 -0.27 -2.37
C LEU A 149 -9.04 -0.48 -1.26
N ARG A 150 -8.57 -0.95 -0.10
CA ARG A 150 -9.37 -1.19 1.09
C ARG A 150 -8.86 -0.34 2.26
N ALA A 151 -9.79 0.20 3.02
CA ALA A 151 -9.49 0.90 4.27
C ALA A 151 -9.27 -0.07 5.42
N HIS A 152 -8.81 0.44 6.55
CA HIS A 152 -8.84 -0.27 7.83
C HIS A 152 -10.25 -0.81 8.13
N GLY A 153 -10.32 -2.06 8.56
CA GLY A 153 -11.58 -2.74 8.89
C GLY A 153 -12.36 -3.30 7.68
N GLN A 154 -12.00 -2.94 6.44
CA GLN A 154 -12.62 -3.53 5.25
C GLN A 154 -11.99 -4.89 4.91
N PRO A 155 -12.76 -5.83 4.31
CA PRO A 155 -12.24 -7.15 3.99
C PRO A 155 -11.20 -7.11 2.85
N LEU A 156 -10.19 -7.98 2.96
CA LEU A 156 -9.31 -8.36 1.87
C LEU A 156 -9.86 -9.63 1.23
N GLU A 157 -10.12 -9.59 -0.05
CA GLU A 157 -10.79 -10.69 -0.75
C GLU A 157 -9.79 -11.66 -1.39
N ILE A 158 -9.97 -12.96 -1.11
CA ILE A 158 -9.45 -14.06 -1.92
C ILE A 158 -10.51 -14.38 -2.95
N PRO A 159 -10.36 -13.94 -4.20
CA PRO A 159 -11.39 -14.14 -5.22
C PRO A 159 -11.50 -15.61 -5.63
N TRP A 160 -12.63 -15.99 -6.19
CA TRP A 160 -12.93 -17.39 -6.58
C TRP A 160 -11.91 -18.02 -7.55
N TYR A 161 -11.18 -17.20 -8.31
CA TYR A 161 -10.14 -17.66 -9.26
C TYR A 161 -8.76 -17.76 -8.64
N ALA A 162 -8.57 -17.29 -7.41
CA ALA A 162 -7.29 -17.30 -6.72
C ALA A 162 -6.99 -18.67 -6.10
N GLU A 163 -5.72 -18.96 -5.94
CA GLU A 163 -5.25 -20.19 -5.30
C GLU A 163 -4.98 -20.00 -3.82
N ASP A 164 -4.62 -18.77 -3.42
CA ASP A 164 -4.56 -18.35 -2.03
C ASP A 164 -4.69 -16.82 -1.89
N GLY A 165 -4.46 -16.36 -0.67
CA GLY A 165 -4.19 -14.97 -0.34
C GLY A 165 -3.10 -14.93 0.71
N GLY A 166 -2.21 -13.96 0.62
CA GLY A 166 -1.12 -13.78 1.55
C GLY A 166 -0.83 -12.30 1.79
N GLU A 167 -0.48 -11.97 3.03
CA GLU A 167 -0.13 -10.62 3.40
C GLU A 167 1.27 -10.25 2.91
N GLU A 168 1.42 -9.01 2.50
CA GLU A 168 2.69 -8.34 2.28
C GLU A 168 2.64 -7.00 3.01
N ALA A 169 3.21 -6.95 4.23
CA ALA A 169 3.25 -5.75 5.05
C ALA A 169 4.27 -4.76 4.47
N GLU A 170 3.79 -3.65 3.92
CA GLU A 170 4.60 -2.68 3.19
C GLU A 170 4.25 -1.25 3.56
N ILE A 171 5.22 -0.35 3.44
CA ILE A 171 4.95 1.08 3.40
C ILE A 171 4.72 1.47 1.94
N ALA A 172 3.70 2.28 1.70
CA ALA A 172 3.43 2.84 0.38
C ALA A 172 3.66 4.36 0.35
N GLY A 173 4.34 4.81 -0.70
CA GLY A 173 4.41 6.22 -1.07
C GLY A 173 3.13 6.66 -1.76
N ILE A 174 2.66 7.85 -1.43
CA ILE A 174 1.44 8.44 -1.95
C ILE A 174 1.77 9.71 -2.71
N TYR A 175 1.28 9.79 -3.96
CA TYR A 175 1.61 10.88 -4.86
C TYR A 175 0.38 11.42 -5.57
N VAL A 176 0.41 12.72 -5.87
CA VAL A 176 -0.56 13.41 -6.75
C VAL A 176 0.21 14.09 -7.87
N ILE A 177 -0.26 13.95 -9.10
CA ILE A 177 0.37 14.56 -10.27
C ILE A 177 -0.18 15.99 -10.44
N GLY A 178 0.72 16.96 -10.34
CA GLY A 178 0.39 18.37 -10.52
C GLY A 178 -0.01 18.74 -11.96
N PRO A 179 -0.53 19.95 -12.19
CA PRO A 179 -1.06 20.39 -13.49
C PRO A 179 -0.04 20.31 -14.65
N ASN A 180 1.23 20.41 -14.34
CA ASN A 180 2.34 20.35 -15.31
C ASN A 180 2.95 18.92 -15.47
N GLY A 181 2.28 17.90 -14.91
CA GLY A 181 2.79 16.53 -14.94
C GLY A 181 3.88 16.24 -13.91
N THR A 182 4.16 17.16 -12.97
CA THR A 182 5.14 16.93 -11.90
C THR A 182 4.53 16.04 -10.81
N PRO A 183 5.18 14.90 -10.44
CA PRO A 183 4.75 14.12 -9.29
C PRO A 183 5.06 14.85 -7.98
N HIS A 184 4.08 14.90 -7.09
CA HIS A 184 4.23 15.45 -5.74
C HIS A 184 3.98 14.36 -4.72
N ARG A 185 4.98 14.03 -3.91
CA ARG A 185 4.77 13.10 -2.80
C ARG A 185 3.96 13.79 -1.70
N VAL A 186 2.77 13.25 -1.44
CA VAL A 186 1.83 13.74 -0.42
C VAL A 186 2.20 13.23 0.97
N GLY A 187 2.70 12.01 1.04
CA GLY A 187 3.10 11.33 2.28
C GLY A 187 3.33 9.85 2.07
N MET A 188 3.30 9.10 3.16
CA MET A 188 3.36 7.64 3.15
C MET A 188 2.32 7.06 4.11
N ALA A 189 1.93 5.81 3.91
CA ALA A 189 1.01 5.09 4.79
C ALA A 189 1.44 3.62 4.97
N ALA A 190 1.00 3.03 6.08
CA ALA A 190 1.06 1.59 6.28
C ALA A 190 0.15 0.89 5.27
N GLY A 191 0.56 -0.28 4.78
CA GLY A 191 -0.21 -1.03 3.81
C GLY A 191 -0.05 -2.53 3.92
N ASN A 192 -0.95 -3.22 3.25
CA ASN A 192 -0.91 -4.66 3.02
C ASN A 192 -1.13 -4.89 1.53
N GLU A 193 -0.07 -5.23 0.83
CA GLU A 193 -0.04 -5.42 -0.63
C GLU A 193 -0.65 -6.78 -1.04
N PHE A 194 -1.46 -7.38 -0.31
CA PHE A 194 -2.15 -8.66 -0.42
C PHE A 194 -2.10 -9.34 -1.80
N SER A 195 -1.53 -10.56 -1.88
CA SER A 195 -1.17 -11.24 -3.15
C SER A 195 -1.51 -12.73 -3.15
N ASP A 196 -1.36 -13.40 -4.31
CA ASP A 196 -1.48 -14.85 -4.48
C ASP A 196 -0.11 -15.51 -4.59
N HIS A 197 0.44 -15.89 -3.46
CA HIS A 197 1.77 -16.50 -3.42
C HIS A 197 1.78 -17.91 -4.02
N CYS A 198 0.67 -18.66 -3.93
CA CYS A 198 0.56 -19.98 -4.55
C CYS A 198 0.58 -19.90 -6.08
N PHE A 199 -0.12 -18.94 -6.66
CA PHE A 199 -0.12 -18.73 -8.11
C PHE A 199 1.24 -18.26 -8.62
N GLU A 200 1.88 -17.34 -7.89
CA GLU A 200 3.24 -16.87 -8.19
C GLU A 200 4.27 -17.99 -8.10
N LYS A 201 4.17 -18.85 -7.07
CA LYS A 201 5.09 -19.99 -6.86
C LYS A 201 5.12 -20.98 -8.03
N LYS A 202 4.02 -21.14 -8.76
CA LYS A 202 3.97 -22.05 -9.92
C LYS A 202 4.90 -21.64 -11.05
N ASN A 203 5.00 -20.34 -11.31
CA ASN A 203 5.88 -19.79 -12.33
C ASN A 203 6.05 -18.28 -12.06
N TYR A 204 7.27 -17.80 -12.10
CA TYR A 204 7.58 -16.38 -11.90
C TYR A 204 6.78 -15.45 -12.83
N LEU A 205 6.48 -15.88 -14.07
CA LEU A 205 5.68 -15.09 -15.01
C LEU A 205 4.23 -14.85 -14.54
N ASN A 206 3.75 -15.60 -13.55
CA ASN A 206 2.45 -15.39 -12.92
C ASN A 206 2.43 -14.20 -11.95
N LEU A 207 3.58 -13.56 -11.68
CA LEU A 207 3.68 -12.41 -10.79
C LEU A 207 2.60 -11.36 -11.11
N ALA A 208 2.49 -10.93 -12.36
CA ALA A 208 1.53 -9.90 -12.76
C ALA A 208 0.08 -10.27 -12.39
N GLY A 209 -0.33 -11.51 -12.64
CA GLY A 209 -1.66 -12.00 -12.30
C GLY A 209 -1.87 -12.18 -10.79
N SER A 210 -0.82 -12.58 -10.05
CA SER A 210 -0.88 -12.76 -8.59
C SER A 210 -1.16 -11.46 -7.84
N LYS A 211 -0.79 -10.32 -8.41
CA LYS A 211 -0.93 -8.98 -7.82
C LYS A 211 -2.29 -8.32 -8.07
N LEU A 212 -3.07 -8.77 -9.08
CA LEU A 212 -4.35 -8.15 -9.47
C LEU A 212 -5.50 -8.52 -8.53
N ARG A 213 -5.53 -7.92 -7.34
CA ARG A 213 -6.54 -8.11 -6.29
C ARG A 213 -6.61 -6.96 -5.32
N THR A 214 -7.50 -7.07 -4.33
CA THR A 214 -7.61 -6.07 -3.26
C THR A 214 -6.31 -5.95 -2.47
N CYS A 215 -6.01 -4.74 -2.03
CA CYS A 215 -4.93 -4.42 -1.10
C CYS A 215 -5.43 -3.39 -0.08
N ALA A 216 -4.78 -3.24 1.05
CA ALA A 216 -5.20 -2.29 2.08
C ALA A 216 -4.18 -1.20 2.31
N LEU A 217 -4.66 -0.02 2.74
CA LEU A 217 -3.83 1.14 3.04
C LEU A 217 -4.41 1.91 4.25
N GLY A 218 -3.54 2.41 5.10
CA GLY A 218 -3.93 3.28 6.21
C GLY A 218 -3.68 2.67 7.60
N PRO A 219 -4.44 3.10 8.61
CA PRO A 219 -5.55 4.07 8.56
C PRO A 219 -5.13 5.51 8.28
N GLU A 220 -3.86 5.86 8.52
CA GLU A 220 -3.36 7.22 8.53
C GLU A 220 -2.41 7.49 7.37
N LEU A 221 -2.45 8.70 6.84
CA LEU A 221 -1.43 9.29 5.98
C LEU A 221 -0.44 10.07 6.84
N ILE A 222 0.83 9.75 6.74
CA ILE A 222 1.93 10.44 7.41
C ILE A 222 2.56 11.43 6.43
N LEU A 223 2.47 12.73 6.70
CA LEU A 223 2.95 13.75 5.75
C LEU A 223 4.48 13.85 5.68
N ASP A 224 5.14 13.71 6.82
CA ASP A 224 6.60 13.79 6.93
C ASP A 224 7.14 12.56 7.68
N PRO A 225 7.08 11.33 7.11
CA PRO A 225 7.49 10.13 7.80
C PRO A 225 9.00 10.04 7.97
N GLN A 226 9.44 9.44 9.09
CA GLN A 226 10.80 8.96 9.24
C GLN A 226 10.89 7.59 8.53
N PHE A 227 11.45 7.55 7.33
CA PHE A 227 11.47 6.38 6.46
C PHE A 227 12.85 5.74 6.32
N SER A 228 13.80 6.10 7.16
CA SER A 228 15.15 5.52 7.08
C SER A 228 15.16 4.05 7.52
N SER A 229 14.68 3.77 8.71
CA SER A 229 14.60 2.41 9.27
C SER A 229 13.41 2.32 10.21
N VAL A 230 12.43 1.50 9.87
CA VAL A 230 11.12 1.39 10.53
C VAL A 230 10.94 -0.04 11.02
N SER A 231 10.60 -0.21 12.31
CA SER A 231 10.24 -1.52 12.88
C SER A 231 8.83 -1.90 12.44
N VAL A 232 8.68 -3.15 12.03
CA VAL A 232 7.41 -3.72 11.56
C VAL A 232 7.02 -4.93 12.37
N GLN A 233 5.74 -5.03 12.68
CA GLN A 233 5.12 -6.21 13.26
C GLN A 233 3.92 -6.62 12.42
N VAL A 234 3.85 -7.90 12.10
CA VAL A 234 2.73 -8.53 11.41
C VAL A 234 2.14 -9.59 12.30
N GLN A 235 0.81 -9.67 12.38
CA GLN A 235 0.10 -10.64 13.15
C GLN A 235 -1.09 -11.17 12.36
N ILE A 236 -1.27 -12.49 12.38
CA ILE A 236 -2.42 -13.17 11.83
C ILE A 236 -3.16 -13.84 12.99
N GLU A 237 -4.45 -13.58 13.09
CA GLU A 237 -5.33 -14.16 14.10
C GLU A 237 -6.39 -15.03 13.43
N ARG A 238 -6.66 -16.19 14.00
CA ARG A 238 -7.77 -17.09 13.66
C ARG A 238 -8.56 -17.42 14.93
N ASP A 239 -9.86 -17.28 14.89
CA ASP A 239 -10.75 -17.54 16.03
C ASP A 239 -10.35 -16.78 17.31
N GLY A 240 -9.87 -15.54 17.16
CA GLY A 240 -9.45 -14.68 18.26
C GLY A 240 -8.11 -15.08 18.91
N ARG A 241 -7.36 -15.98 18.30
CA ARG A 241 -6.03 -16.42 18.76
C ARG A 241 -4.96 -16.08 17.72
N VAL A 242 -3.77 -15.72 18.19
CA VAL A 242 -2.64 -15.51 17.31
C VAL A 242 -2.24 -16.84 16.67
N LEU A 243 -2.39 -16.91 15.34
CA LEU A 243 -1.95 -18.04 14.53
C LEU A 243 -0.47 -17.93 14.17
N TRP A 244 -0.04 -16.71 13.80
CA TRP A 244 1.32 -16.39 13.40
C TRP A 244 1.66 -14.95 13.69
N SER A 245 2.94 -14.68 13.94
CA SER A 245 3.47 -13.33 14.02
C SER A 245 4.88 -13.26 13.47
N GLY A 246 5.18 -12.16 12.77
CA GLY A 246 6.50 -11.85 12.24
C GLY A 246 6.91 -10.42 12.59
N SER A 247 8.22 -10.19 12.66
CA SER A 247 8.78 -8.86 12.82
C SER A 247 10.01 -8.69 11.94
N PHE A 248 10.17 -7.50 11.39
CA PHE A 248 11.30 -7.15 10.53
C PHE A 248 11.54 -5.65 10.57
N ARG A 249 12.51 -5.18 9.81
CA ARG A 249 12.73 -3.76 9.57
C ARG A 249 12.55 -3.43 8.10
N THR A 250 11.97 -2.26 7.82
CA THR A 250 11.84 -1.71 6.48
C THR A 250 12.31 -0.25 6.48
N GLY A 251 12.25 0.39 5.34
CA GLY A 251 12.69 1.76 5.13
C GLY A 251 13.92 1.85 4.25
N GLU A 252 14.30 3.05 3.90
CA GLU A 252 15.31 3.27 2.86
C GLU A 252 16.66 2.61 3.18
N SER A 253 17.10 2.52 4.44
CA SER A 253 18.35 1.86 4.81
C SER A 253 18.31 0.33 4.72
N GLU A 254 17.11 -0.25 4.78
CA GLU A 254 16.91 -1.71 4.73
C GLU A 254 16.70 -2.24 3.30
N MET A 255 16.33 -1.35 2.38
CA MET A 255 16.11 -1.69 0.97
C MET A 255 17.41 -1.68 0.16
N CYS A 256 17.50 -2.47 -0.90
CA CYS A 256 18.61 -2.42 -1.87
C CYS A 256 18.51 -1.22 -2.84
N HIS A 257 17.37 -0.55 -2.91
CA HIS A 257 17.14 0.66 -3.70
C HIS A 257 16.96 1.89 -2.81
N SER A 258 17.43 3.06 -3.25
CA SER A 258 17.04 4.33 -2.63
C SER A 258 15.61 4.71 -3.03
N LEU A 259 14.89 5.42 -2.16
CA LEU A 259 13.55 5.93 -2.45
C LEU A 259 13.53 6.76 -3.75
N ARG A 260 14.54 7.60 -3.93
CA ARG A 260 14.71 8.41 -5.15
C ARG A 260 14.81 7.54 -6.40
N ASN A 261 15.53 6.40 -6.35
CA ASN A 261 15.65 5.49 -7.48
C ASN A 261 14.31 4.83 -7.80
N LEU A 262 13.55 4.39 -6.77
CA LEU A 262 12.21 3.82 -6.94
C LEU A 262 11.27 4.86 -7.57
N GLU A 263 11.23 6.08 -7.04
CA GLU A 263 10.40 7.18 -7.56
C GLU A 263 10.75 7.51 -9.02
N HIS A 264 12.07 7.59 -9.35
CA HIS A 264 12.50 7.80 -10.73
C HIS A 264 11.95 6.73 -11.66
N HIS A 265 12.13 5.45 -11.31
CA HIS A 265 11.71 4.36 -12.17
C HIS A 265 10.20 4.22 -12.28
N HIS A 266 9.44 4.62 -11.26
CA HIS A 266 7.99 4.69 -11.30
C HIS A 266 7.50 5.83 -12.20
N PHE A 267 8.09 7.02 -12.10
CA PHE A 267 7.62 8.22 -12.82
C PHE A 267 8.34 8.52 -14.14
N LYS A 268 9.32 7.72 -14.58
CA LYS A 268 9.96 7.89 -15.90
C LYS A 268 9.01 7.74 -17.08
N PHE A 269 7.91 6.99 -16.90
CA PHE A 269 6.90 6.76 -17.92
C PHE A 269 5.96 7.96 -18.02
N GLU A 270 5.71 8.47 -19.24
CA GLU A 270 4.78 9.60 -19.44
C GLU A 270 3.36 9.25 -18.98
N ALA A 271 2.91 8.03 -19.20
CA ALA A 271 1.60 7.55 -18.76
C ALA A 271 1.37 7.67 -17.25
N HIS A 272 2.45 7.67 -16.44
CA HIS A 272 2.38 7.84 -14.99
C HIS A 272 2.38 9.30 -14.54
N ARG A 273 2.40 10.26 -15.48
CA ARG A 273 2.48 11.70 -15.18
C ARG A 273 1.28 12.48 -15.71
N ARG A 274 0.13 11.83 -15.88
CA ARG A 274 -1.11 12.49 -16.27
C ARG A 274 -1.57 13.42 -15.15
N PRO A 275 -1.78 14.73 -15.41
CA PRO A 275 -2.20 15.68 -14.39
C PRO A 275 -3.49 15.25 -13.66
N GLY A 276 -3.48 15.36 -12.34
CA GLY A 276 -4.59 15.00 -11.46
C GLY A 276 -4.67 13.51 -11.10
N ASP A 277 -3.81 12.65 -11.61
CA ASP A 277 -3.79 11.25 -11.20
C ASP A 277 -3.18 11.10 -9.80
N VAL A 278 -3.65 10.10 -9.09
CA VAL A 278 -3.13 9.65 -7.79
C VAL A 278 -2.32 8.38 -8.00
N HIS A 279 -1.20 8.25 -7.28
CA HIS A 279 -0.44 7.01 -7.25
C HIS A 279 -0.25 6.54 -5.81
N VAL A 280 -0.46 5.25 -5.60
CA VAL A 280 -0.07 4.51 -4.41
C VAL A 280 0.99 3.51 -4.87
N HIS A 281 2.21 3.64 -4.35
CA HIS A 281 3.33 2.78 -4.75
C HIS A 281 3.93 2.09 -3.53
N PHE A 282 3.78 0.78 -3.45
CA PHE A 282 4.33 -0.07 -2.42
C PHE A 282 5.82 -0.28 -2.60
N PHE A 283 6.59 -0.37 -1.48
CA PHE A 283 8.06 -0.38 -1.51
C PHE A 283 8.70 -1.73 -1.20
N GLY A 284 7.89 -2.78 -1.03
CA GLY A 284 8.36 -4.13 -0.72
C GLY A 284 8.38 -4.47 0.76
N THR A 285 8.36 -5.76 1.04
CA THR A 285 8.39 -6.36 2.38
C THR A 285 9.61 -7.26 2.56
N ASP A 286 9.94 -7.61 3.81
CA ASP A 286 11.04 -8.54 4.14
C ASP A 286 10.56 -9.86 4.75
N CYS A 287 9.29 -9.98 5.16
CA CYS A 287 8.77 -11.13 5.86
C CYS A 287 7.35 -11.46 5.41
N LEU A 288 7.11 -12.74 5.09
CA LEU A 288 5.83 -13.29 4.66
C LEU A 288 5.47 -14.51 5.53
N SER A 289 4.22 -14.61 5.97
CA SER A 289 3.73 -15.81 6.67
C SER A 289 3.69 -17.04 5.76
N PHE A 290 3.57 -16.81 4.46
CA PHE A 290 3.62 -17.87 3.44
C PHE A 290 4.89 -18.72 3.53
N GLY A 291 6.06 -18.11 3.78
CA GLY A 291 7.33 -18.80 3.99
C GLY A 291 7.33 -19.72 5.22
N SER A 292 6.47 -19.44 6.20
CA SER A 292 6.23 -20.28 7.40
C SER A 292 5.15 -21.35 7.18
N GLY A 293 4.64 -21.50 5.96
CA GLY A 293 3.60 -22.49 5.63
C GLY A 293 2.18 -22.10 6.06
N ILE A 294 1.95 -20.86 6.46
CA ILE A 294 0.63 -20.36 6.83
C ILE A 294 -0.22 -20.21 5.56
N ARG A 295 -1.47 -20.68 5.64
CA ARG A 295 -2.51 -20.44 4.65
C ARG A 295 -3.66 -19.69 5.30
N LEU A 296 -4.04 -18.59 4.70
CA LEU A 296 -5.15 -17.76 5.17
C LEU A 296 -6.49 -18.40 4.83
N GLU A 297 -7.43 -18.28 5.76
CA GLU A 297 -8.80 -18.78 5.65
C GLU A 297 -9.81 -17.65 5.82
N ASP A 298 -11.06 -17.92 5.44
CA ASP A 298 -12.19 -16.99 5.62
C ASP A 298 -12.35 -16.62 7.10
N GLY A 299 -12.31 -15.34 7.42
CA GLY A 299 -12.41 -14.83 8.79
C GLY A 299 -11.08 -14.58 9.51
N ASP A 300 -9.94 -15.01 8.95
CA ASP A 300 -8.63 -14.65 9.50
C ASP A 300 -8.47 -13.11 9.52
N ALA A 301 -7.88 -12.59 10.58
CA ALA A 301 -7.61 -11.18 10.69
C ALA A 301 -6.11 -10.92 10.60
N ILE A 302 -5.73 -10.06 9.67
CA ILE A 302 -4.35 -9.62 9.47
C ILE A 302 -4.19 -8.24 10.09
N GLN A 303 -3.18 -8.07 10.92
CA GLN A 303 -2.80 -6.78 11.47
C GLN A 303 -1.34 -6.48 11.12
N VAL A 304 -1.09 -5.31 10.55
CA VAL A 304 0.25 -4.80 10.27
C VAL A 304 0.48 -3.50 11.03
N SER A 305 1.63 -3.37 11.65
CA SER A 305 2.02 -2.23 12.48
C SER A 305 3.40 -1.74 12.09
N PHE A 306 3.53 -0.45 11.86
CA PHE A 306 4.80 0.20 11.51
C PHE A 306 5.09 1.31 12.51
N GLU A 307 6.27 1.29 13.10
CA GLU A 307 6.68 2.32 14.06
C GLU A 307 6.63 3.71 13.42
N GLY A 308 5.91 4.64 14.04
CA GLY A 308 5.74 6.01 13.53
C GLY A 308 4.69 6.18 12.43
N PHE A 309 3.94 5.12 12.06
CA PHE A 309 2.89 5.19 11.03
C PHE A 309 1.46 5.18 11.59
N GLY A 310 1.28 5.56 12.85
CA GLY A 310 -0.02 5.64 13.49
C GLY A 310 -0.53 4.30 14.02
N ARG A 311 -1.85 4.14 14.04
CA ARG A 311 -2.50 2.93 14.53
C ARG A 311 -2.32 1.76 13.55
N PRO A 312 -2.33 0.51 14.03
CA PRO A 312 -2.22 -0.67 13.16
C PRO A 312 -3.29 -0.69 12.05
N LEU A 313 -2.90 -1.12 10.86
CA LEU A 313 -3.85 -1.46 9.81
C LEU A 313 -4.33 -2.90 10.05
N ARG A 314 -5.66 -3.09 10.18
CA ARG A 314 -6.26 -4.40 10.42
C ARG A 314 -7.36 -4.67 9.40
N ASN A 315 -7.32 -5.84 8.77
CA ASN A 315 -8.29 -6.28 7.78
C ASN A 315 -8.64 -7.75 8.03
N VAL A 316 -9.88 -8.13 7.72
CA VAL A 316 -10.33 -9.52 7.78
C VAL A 316 -10.29 -10.11 6.38
N VAL A 317 -9.83 -11.34 6.25
CA VAL A 317 -9.81 -12.10 4.99
C VAL A 317 -11.22 -12.57 4.69
N HIS A 318 -11.66 -12.38 3.46
CA HIS A 318 -12.91 -12.90 2.93
C HIS A 318 -12.64 -13.81 1.73
N VAL A 319 -12.98 -15.08 1.84
CA VAL A 319 -12.88 -16.04 0.74
C VAL A 319 -14.17 -16.07 -0.07
N SER A 320 -14.08 -15.65 -1.32
CA SER A 320 -15.24 -15.66 -2.22
C SER A 320 -15.73 -17.09 -2.48
N LYS A 321 -17.00 -17.34 -2.21
CA LYS A 321 -17.70 -18.63 -2.46
C LYS A 321 -18.44 -18.64 -3.80
N SER A 322 -18.19 -17.67 -4.67
CA SER A 322 -18.82 -17.57 -5.97
C SER A 322 -18.52 -18.81 -6.82
N LYS A 323 -19.52 -19.29 -7.56
CA LYS A 323 -19.29 -20.38 -8.53
C LYS A 323 -18.40 -19.90 -9.66
N VAL A 324 -17.39 -20.69 -9.98
CA VAL A 324 -16.56 -20.47 -11.16
C VAL A 324 -17.39 -20.70 -12.41
N LEU A 325 -17.68 -19.65 -13.14
CA LEU A 325 -18.33 -19.71 -14.45
C LEU A 325 -17.39 -19.07 -15.48
N PRO A 326 -17.23 -19.68 -16.66
CA PRO A 326 -16.48 -19.06 -17.74
C PRO A 326 -17.05 -17.69 -18.10
N ILE A 327 -16.18 -16.71 -18.29
CA ILE A 327 -16.59 -15.39 -18.80
C ILE A 327 -16.77 -15.50 -20.31
N GLU A 328 -17.99 -15.21 -20.77
CA GLU A 328 -18.31 -15.18 -22.19
C GLU A 328 -18.19 -13.77 -22.76
N VAL A 329 -17.38 -13.62 -23.80
CA VAL A 329 -17.31 -12.39 -24.58
C VAL A 329 -18.35 -12.46 -25.69
N LYS A 330 -19.27 -11.49 -25.73
CA LYS A 330 -20.28 -11.37 -26.77
C LYS A 330 -19.74 -10.53 -27.92
N TRP A 331 -19.90 -11.03 -29.09
CA TRP A 331 -19.63 -10.29 -30.33
C TRP A 331 -20.75 -9.27 -30.60
N LEU A 332 -20.44 -8.05 -30.99
CA LEU A 332 -21.40 -6.98 -31.23
C LEU A 332 -21.76 -6.80 -32.71
N GLY A 333 -21.18 -7.56 -33.63
CA GLY A 333 -21.51 -7.46 -35.05
C GLY A 333 -20.76 -8.44 -35.94
#